data_f1531cdfe73d5ab915412a542da04526
#
_entry.id   f1531cdfe73d5ab915412a542da04526
#
_cell.length_a   1.000
_cell.length_b   1.000
_cell.length_c   1.000
_cell.angle_alpha   90.00
_cell.angle_beta   90.00
_cell.angle_gamma   90.00
#
_symmetry.space_group_name_H-M   'P 1'
#
loop_
_entity.id
_entity.type
_entity.pdbx_description
1 polymer ?
#
loop_
_entity_poly.entity_id
_entity_poly.type
_entity_poly.pdbx_seq_one_letter_code
_entity_poly.pdbx_strand_id
1 'polypeptide(L)'
;MVPSPLSELLECAHVVSLALTTPFRGLTQREAIIFDSPRGPSEWSPFVEYDDAEASLWLASAIEDCWHDSTLPEPPASIRVNGTIPAVSPQEATTLITKAGFPHTVKVKVGGPTSSLTEDHARVQAVRAALGPTGRIRLDANGAWALDEAEHAIRLMEHCDIDYVEQPVESLADMAVLRTRMAEIGIGLAADESIRRWADLDAVIAQGAADIVVIKVQPLGGLRRAHDTIKKAHAAGLQVVISSALETSVGIYHAATLQGFLESQNPHALDAGLGTVSFLGDDIVESPLRAHGGKLSVTKPRLDQGALTRLRASKDREQWWRARLERCFALL
;
A
#
# COMPACT_ATOMS: atom_id res chain seq x y z
N MET A 1 3.89 25.21 -12.15
CA MET A 1 4.63 24.00 -12.47
C MET A 1 4.64 23.87 -13.99
N VAL A 2 5.78 23.90 -14.68
CA VAL A 2 5.82 23.64 -16.12
C VAL A 2 5.74 22.13 -16.27
N PRO A 3 4.71 21.55 -16.89
CA PRO A 3 4.67 20.12 -17.13
C PRO A 3 5.82 19.77 -18.06
N SER A 4 6.56 18.71 -17.72
CA SER A 4 7.52 18.11 -18.68
C SER A 4 6.78 17.75 -19.95
N PRO A 5 7.38 17.97 -21.12
CA PRO A 5 6.71 17.58 -22.37
C PRO A 5 6.41 16.09 -22.35
N LEU A 6 5.25 15.68 -22.85
CA LEU A 6 4.89 14.27 -22.98
C LEU A 6 5.97 13.45 -23.71
N SER A 7 6.69 14.07 -24.67
CA SER A 7 7.81 13.45 -25.39
C SER A 7 8.92 12.96 -24.44
N GLU A 8 9.30 13.75 -23.42
CA GLU A 8 10.32 13.35 -22.46
C GLU A 8 9.90 12.15 -21.63
N LEU A 9 8.61 12.12 -21.20
CA LEU A 9 8.04 10.95 -20.52
C LEU A 9 8.10 9.70 -21.38
N LEU A 10 7.68 9.82 -22.65
CA LEU A 10 7.67 8.70 -23.60
C LEU A 10 9.07 8.17 -23.94
N GLU A 11 10.08 9.05 -23.98
CA GLU A 11 11.47 8.68 -24.27
C GLU A 11 12.10 7.88 -23.14
N CYS A 12 11.83 8.21 -21.87
CA CYS A 12 12.40 7.52 -20.70
C CYS A 12 11.50 6.40 -20.15
N ALA A 13 10.38 6.07 -20.80
CA ALA A 13 9.39 5.10 -20.34
C ALA A 13 9.73 3.66 -20.70
N HIS A 14 9.84 2.79 -19.69
CA HIS A 14 9.96 1.34 -19.82
C HIS A 14 8.70 0.66 -19.29
N VAL A 15 7.96 -0.03 -20.15
CA VAL A 15 6.77 -0.79 -19.72
C VAL A 15 7.21 -2.19 -19.30
N VAL A 16 6.94 -2.53 -18.06
CA VAL A 16 7.34 -3.81 -17.45
C VAL A 16 6.13 -4.62 -17.00
N SER A 17 6.28 -5.94 -16.94
CA SER A 17 5.29 -6.88 -16.43
C SER A 17 5.99 -7.89 -15.52
N LEU A 18 5.65 -7.87 -14.24
CA LEU A 18 6.24 -8.70 -13.20
C LEU A 18 5.24 -9.77 -12.76
N ALA A 19 5.65 -11.04 -12.75
CA ALA A 19 4.85 -12.11 -12.20
C ALA A 19 4.76 -11.98 -10.67
N LEU A 20 3.59 -12.26 -10.09
CA LEU A 20 3.42 -12.36 -8.64
C LEU A 20 3.74 -13.78 -8.17
N THR A 21 4.45 -13.91 -7.05
CA THR A 21 4.74 -15.20 -6.40
C THR A 21 3.51 -15.81 -5.73
N THR A 22 2.58 -14.96 -5.34
CA THR A 22 1.27 -15.32 -4.75
C THR A 22 0.23 -14.38 -5.34
N PRO A 23 -0.91 -14.86 -5.83
CA PRO A 23 -1.98 -13.99 -6.30
C PRO A 23 -2.38 -12.98 -5.22
N PHE A 24 -2.50 -11.71 -5.61
CA PHE A 24 -2.85 -10.63 -4.71
C PHE A 24 -3.91 -9.76 -5.36
N ARG A 25 -5.04 -9.51 -4.70
CA ARG A 25 -6.23 -8.83 -5.28
C ARG A 25 -6.71 -9.46 -6.60
N GLY A 26 -6.58 -10.77 -6.76
CA GLY A 26 -6.93 -11.48 -8.00
C GLY A 26 -5.91 -11.32 -9.14
N LEU A 27 -4.83 -10.57 -8.93
CA LEU A 27 -3.77 -10.39 -9.93
C LEU A 27 -2.72 -11.50 -9.83
N THR A 28 -2.22 -11.93 -10.98
CA THR A 28 -1.07 -12.84 -11.12
C THR A 28 0.14 -12.14 -11.74
N GLN A 29 -0.08 -10.94 -12.28
CA GLN A 29 0.97 -10.09 -12.87
C GLN A 29 0.75 -8.64 -12.46
N ARG A 30 1.83 -7.91 -12.27
CA ARG A 30 1.86 -6.48 -11.99
C ARG A 30 2.56 -5.76 -13.13
N GLU A 31 1.84 -4.88 -13.82
CA GLU A 31 2.39 -4.06 -14.88
C GLU A 31 2.63 -2.63 -14.38
N ALA A 32 3.67 -2.00 -14.90
CA ALA A 32 4.04 -0.63 -14.57
C ALA A 32 4.75 0.05 -15.74
N ILE A 33 4.74 1.38 -15.77
CA ILE A 33 5.73 2.17 -16.51
C ILE A 33 6.78 2.65 -15.50
N ILE A 34 8.03 2.36 -15.82
CA ILE A 34 9.19 2.87 -15.09
C ILE A 34 9.81 3.97 -15.93
N PHE A 35 9.98 5.15 -15.38
CA PHE A 35 10.65 6.27 -16.02
C PHE A 35 12.10 6.31 -15.55
N ASP A 36 13.05 6.20 -16.50
CA ASP A 36 14.49 6.37 -16.25
C ASP A 36 14.85 7.86 -16.39
N SER A 37 14.54 8.64 -15.38
CA SER A 37 14.70 10.10 -15.42
C SER A 37 16.07 10.55 -14.93
N PRO A 38 16.52 11.77 -15.30
CA PRO A 38 17.81 12.32 -14.84
C PRO A 38 17.94 12.45 -13.31
N ARG A 39 16.83 12.47 -12.57
CA ARG A 39 16.80 12.58 -11.11
C ARG A 39 16.80 11.22 -10.42
N GLY A 40 16.57 10.17 -11.16
CA GLY A 40 16.43 8.79 -10.72
C GLY A 40 15.16 8.15 -11.24
N PRO A 41 14.99 6.85 -10.99
CA PRO A 41 13.83 6.14 -11.48
C PRO A 41 12.55 6.59 -10.76
N SER A 42 11.45 6.62 -11.50
CA SER A 42 10.10 6.82 -10.98
C SER A 42 9.15 5.77 -11.53
N GLU A 43 8.04 5.54 -10.86
CA GLU A 43 7.07 4.50 -11.20
C GLU A 43 5.67 5.05 -11.39
N TRP A 44 5.02 4.64 -12.49
CA TRP A 44 3.60 4.82 -12.72
C TRP A 44 2.93 3.46 -12.88
N SER A 45 2.19 3.04 -11.88
CA SER A 45 1.63 1.69 -11.84
C SER A 45 0.17 1.64 -11.37
N PRO A 46 -0.76 2.44 -11.94
CA PRO A 46 -2.17 2.33 -11.59
C PRO A 46 -2.69 0.95 -11.99
N PHE A 47 -3.64 0.43 -11.23
CA PHE A 47 -4.30 -0.82 -11.61
C PHE A 47 -5.03 -0.65 -12.94
N VAL A 48 -5.12 -1.73 -13.73
CA VAL A 48 -5.68 -1.67 -15.08
C VAL A 48 -7.17 -1.39 -15.12
N GLU A 49 -7.88 -1.73 -14.05
CA GLU A 49 -9.31 -1.49 -13.87
C GLU A 49 -9.67 -0.05 -13.52
N TYR A 50 -8.69 0.77 -13.11
CA TYR A 50 -8.94 2.18 -12.81
C TYR A 50 -9.09 2.99 -14.09
N ASP A 51 -10.00 3.97 -14.08
CA ASP A 51 -10.17 4.88 -15.19
C ASP A 51 -8.97 5.84 -15.39
N ASP A 52 -8.95 6.54 -16.53
CA ASP A 52 -7.86 7.44 -16.85
C ASP A 52 -7.80 8.67 -15.90
N ALA A 53 -8.92 9.07 -15.31
CA ALA A 53 -8.97 10.17 -14.36
C ALA A 53 -8.31 9.79 -13.01
N GLU A 54 -8.56 8.60 -12.50
CA GLU A 54 -7.87 8.06 -11.32
C GLU A 54 -6.39 7.81 -11.63
N ALA A 55 -6.10 7.18 -12.77
CA ALA A 55 -4.73 6.87 -13.19
C ALA A 55 -3.88 8.13 -13.44
N SER A 56 -4.49 9.28 -13.81
CA SER A 56 -3.78 10.55 -13.98
C SER A 56 -3.20 11.08 -12.67
N LEU A 57 -3.85 10.84 -11.52
CA LEU A 57 -3.30 11.21 -10.22
C LEU A 57 -2.00 10.44 -9.92
N TRP A 58 -1.97 9.14 -10.23
CA TRP A 58 -0.76 8.35 -10.11
C TRP A 58 0.36 8.83 -11.06
N LEU A 59 -0.02 9.29 -12.25
CA LEU A 59 0.93 9.89 -13.18
C LEU A 59 1.49 11.21 -12.64
N ALA A 60 0.68 12.02 -11.98
CA ALA A 60 1.16 13.23 -11.31
C ALA A 60 2.22 12.93 -10.26
N SER A 61 2.08 11.80 -9.51
CA SER A 61 3.10 11.33 -8.57
C SER A 61 4.41 10.99 -9.29
N ALA A 62 4.35 10.20 -10.37
CA ALA A 62 5.54 9.83 -11.12
C ALA A 62 6.25 11.05 -11.74
N ILE A 63 5.49 12.04 -12.23
CA ILE A 63 6.03 13.30 -12.74
C ILE A 63 6.68 14.11 -11.61
N GLU A 64 6.08 14.18 -10.43
CA GLU A 64 6.70 14.83 -9.26
C GLU A 64 8.08 14.22 -8.97
N ASP A 65 8.18 12.90 -8.91
CA ASP A 65 9.44 12.20 -8.63
C ASP A 65 10.50 12.42 -9.71
N CYS A 66 10.09 12.47 -10.98
CA CYS A 66 11.02 12.63 -12.11
C CYS A 66 11.61 14.04 -12.21
N TRP A 67 10.83 15.10 -11.93
CA TRP A 67 11.19 16.48 -12.29
C TRP A 67 11.19 17.48 -11.14
N HIS A 68 10.74 17.09 -9.94
CA HIS A 68 10.71 18.00 -8.80
C HIS A 68 11.63 17.53 -7.68
N ASP A 69 12.23 18.48 -6.94
CA ASP A 69 12.95 18.16 -5.73
C ASP A 69 11.97 17.68 -4.66
N SER A 70 12.34 16.61 -4.00
CA SER A 70 11.62 16.17 -2.82
C SER A 70 11.64 17.28 -1.76
N THR A 71 10.49 17.56 -1.18
CA THR A 71 10.36 18.48 -0.04
C THR A 71 10.68 17.78 1.29
N LEU A 72 10.84 16.46 1.24
CA LEU A 72 11.17 15.63 2.40
C LEU A 72 12.68 15.30 2.41
N PRO A 73 13.28 15.11 3.58
CA PRO A 73 14.66 14.65 3.68
C PRO A 73 14.82 13.24 3.09
N GLU A 74 16.05 12.87 2.76
CA GLU A 74 16.37 11.49 2.38
C GLU A 74 15.90 10.53 3.48
N PRO A 75 15.40 9.34 3.11
CA PRO A 75 14.92 8.36 4.08
C PRO A 75 16.09 7.85 4.94
N PRO A 76 15.81 7.41 6.17
CA PRO A 76 16.81 6.72 6.98
C PRO A 76 17.19 5.38 6.32
N ALA A 77 18.35 4.83 6.73
CA ALA A 77 18.82 3.55 6.19
C ALA A 77 17.88 2.36 6.44
N SER A 78 16.90 2.52 7.33
CA SER A 78 15.89 1.49 7.63
C SER A 78 14.65 2.13 8.22
N ILE A 79 13.48 1.57 7.87
CA ILE A 79 12.17 1.91 8.42
C ILE A 79 11.47 0.67 8.98
N ARG A 80 10.47 0.87 9.83
CA ARG A 80 9.62 -0.21 10.34
C ARG A 80 8.48 -0.53 9.38
N VAL A 81 8.25 -1.82 9.16
CA VAL A 81 7.18 -2.30 8.27
C VAL A 81 6.47 -3.50 8.87
N ASN A 82 5.19 -3.65 8.55
CA ASN A 82 4.46 -4.88 8.88
C ASN A 82 4.73 -6.00 7.85
N GLY A 83 4.66 -7.24 8.30
CA GLY A 83 4.46 -8.37 7.42
C GLY A 83 3.04 -8.40 6.88
N THR A 84 2.82 -9.05 5.73
CA THR A 84 1.48 -9.23 5.16
C THR A 84 1.21 -10.70 4.93
N ILE A 85 0.08 -11.19 5.44
CA ILE A 85 -0.39 -12.56 5.26
C ILE A 85 -1.62 -12.52 4.35
N PRO A 86 -1.51 -13.08 3.13
CA PRO A 86 -2.64 -13.24 2.23
C PRO A 86 -3.72 -14.18 2.79
N ALA A 87 -4.83 -14.34 2.07
CA ALA A 87 -5.89 -15.30 2.38
C ALA A 87 -5.42 -16.74 2.07
N VAL A 88 -4.55 -17.27 2.93
CA VAL A 88 -3.94 -18.62 2.86
C VAL A 88 -4.36 -19.47 4.05
N SER A 89 -4.00 -20.77 4.04
CA SER A 89 -4.26 -21.67 5.17
C SER A 89 -3.51 -21.22 6.43
N PRO A 90 -3.95 -21.62 7.65
CA PRO A 90 -3.25 -21.32 8.90
C PRO A 90 -1.79 -21.80 8.90
N GLN A 91 -1.49 -22.97 8.31
CA GLN A 91 -0.14 -23.52 8.19
C GLN A 91 0.76 -22.68 7.29
N GLU A 92 0.22 -22.24 6.15
CA GLU A 92 0.94 -21.35 5.24
C GLU A 92 1.18 -19.98 5.87
N ALA A 93 0.21 -19.44 6.63
CA ALA A 93 0.36 -18.18 7.37
C ALA A 93 1.56 -18.25 8.33
N THR A 94 1.68 -19.34 9.12
CA THR A 94 2.82 -19.57 10.02
C THR A 94 4.14 -19.67 9.25
N THR A 95 4.13 -20.35 8.10
CA THR A 95 5.32 -20.46 7.23
C THR A 95 5.75 -19.09 6.70
N LEU A 96 4.80 -18.24 6.29
CA LEU A 96 5.08 -16.89 5.80
C LEU A 96 5.64 -15.98 6.90
N ILE A 97 5.14 -16.07 8.14
CA ILE A 97 5.69 -15.33 9.28
C ILE A 97 7.16 -15.74 9.51
N THR A 98 7.46 -17.04 9.48
CA THR A 98 8.82 -17.54 9.63
C THR A 98 9.74 -17.03 8.52
N LYS A 99 9.30 -17.09 7.26
CA LYS A 99 10.06 -16.58 6.11
C LYS A 99 10.29 -15.07 6.20
N ALA A 100 9.32 -14.31 6.73
CA ALA A 100 9.44 -12.88 6.95
C ALA A 100 10.34 -12.51 8.15
N GLY A 101 10.89 -13.48 8.88
CA GLY A 101 11.76 -13.25 10.03
C GLY A 101 11.03 -12.78 11.29
N PHE A 102 9.80 -13.22 11.50
CA PHE A 102 8.97 -12.87 12.65
C PHE A 102 8.82 -11.34 12.84
N PRO A 103 8.15 -10.64 11.93
CA PRO A 103 7.90 -9.20 12.07
C PRO A 103 7.05 -8.94 13.33
N HIS A 104 7.29 -7.81 14.00
CA HIS A 104 6.53 -7.44 15.20
C HIS A 104 5.06 -7.15 14.88
N THR A 105 4.78 -6.56 13.72
CA THR A 105 3.43 -6.25 13.24
C THR A 105 3.12 -7.06 11.99
N VAL A 106 1.93 -7.65 11.95
CA VAL A 106 1.45 -8.45 10.79
C VAL A 106 0.05 -8.01 10.40
N LYS A 107 -0.15 -7.74 9.11
CA LYS A 107 -1.47 -7.49 8.51
C LYS A 107 -1.99 -8.79 7.88
N VAL A 108 -3.17 -9.24 8.28
CA VAL A 108 -3.80 -10.49 7.84
C VAL A 108 -5.01 -10.16 6.96
N LYS A 109 -5.04 -10.71 5.75
CA LYS A 109 -6.20 -10.58 4.86
C LYS A 109 -7.33 -11.48 5.35
N VAL A 110 -8.54 -10.89 5.46
CA VAL A 110 -9.78 -11.53 5.89
C VAL A 110 -10.93 -11.13 4.96
N GLY A 111 -12.07 -11.79 5.05
CA GLY A 111 -13.27 -11.44 4.27
C GLY A 111 -13.17 -11.70 2.77
N GLY A 112 -12.17 -12.44 2.32
CA GLY A 112 -11.99 -12.72 0.89
C GLY A 112 -13.12 -13.59 0.32
N PRO A 113 -13.43 -13.49 -0.99
CA PRO A 113 -14.56 -14.18 -1.61
C PRO A 113 -14.44 -15.72 -1.60
N THR A 114 -13.25 -16.23 -1.32
CA THR A 114 -12.95 -17.67 -1.25
C THR A 114 -12.63 -18.15 0.17
N SER A 115 -12.77 -17.28 1.18
CA SER A 115 -12.49 -17.60 2.58
C SER A 115 -13.74 -17.45 3.42
N SER A 116 -14.01 -18.44 4.26
CA SER A 116 -15.10 -18.35 5.25
C SER A 116 -14.60 -17.65 6.51
N LEU A 117 -15.52 -17.12 7.32
CA LEU A 117 -15.19 -16.52 8.62
C LEU A 117 -14.46 -17.51 9.55
N THR A 118 -14.79 -18.80 9.48
CA THR A 118 -14.11 -19.86 10.25
C THR A 118 -12.64 -20.01 9.83
N GLU A 119 -12.36 -19.97 8.53
CA GLU A 119 -10.99 -20.05 8.00
C GLU A 119 -10.20 -18.80 8.34
N ASP A 120 -10.82 -17.62 8.23
CA ASP A 120 -10.20 -16.35 8.62
C ASP A 120 -9.85 -16.35 10.11
N HIS A 121 -10.76 -16.75 10.98
CA HIS A 121 -10.52 -16.87 12.41
C HIS A 121 -9.39 -17.84 12.71
N ALA A 122 -9.38 -19.04 12.11
CA ALA A 122 -8.31 -20.03 12.29
C ALA A 122 -6.95 -19.48 11.82
N ARG A 123 -6.91 -18.71 10.73
CA ARG A 123 -5.71 -18.03 10.23
C ARG A 123 -5.19 -17.00 11.23
N VAL A 124 -6.08 -16.14 11.75
CA VAL A 124 -5.73 -15.10 12.73
C VAL A 124 -5.22 -15.73 14.03
N GLN A 125 -5.84 -16.81 14.52
CA GLN A 125 -5.36 -17.55 15.68
C GLN A 125 -3.96 -18.14 15.45
N ALA A 126 -3.69 -18.71 14.27
CA ALA A 126 -2.38 -19.25 13.93
C ALA A 126 -1.31 -18.14 13.88
N VAL A 127 -1.67 -16.97 13.35
CA VAL A 127 -0.80 -15.78 13.34
C VAL A 127 -0.53 -15.32 14.78
N ARG A 128 -1.54 -15.21 15.65
CA ARG A 128 -1.36 -14.86 17.07
C ARG A 128 -0.43 -15.86 17.78
N ALA A 129 -0.64 -17.14 17.57
CA ALA A 129 0.22 -18.18 18.16
C ALA A 129 1.68 -18.06 17.70
N ALA A 130 1.91 -17.75 16.43
CA ALA A 130 3.25 -17.60 15.87
C ALA A 130 3.97 -16.31 16.32
N LEU A 131 3.24 -15.21 16.47
CA LEU A 131 3.81 -13.90 16.90
C LEU A 131 4.02 -13.83 18.42
N GLY A 132 3.35 -14.66 19.20
CA GLY A 132 3.33 -14.55 20.65
C GLY A 132 2.54 -13.33 21.15
N PRO A 133 2.57 -13.06 22.47
CA PRO A 133 1.68 -12.06 23.10
C PRO A 133 2.05 -10.60 22.81
N THR A 134 3.27 -10.32 22.34
CA THR A 134 3.73 -8.94 22.10
C THR A 134 3.60 -8.50 20.65
N GLY A 135 3.34 -9.43 19.72
CA GLY A 135 3.15 -9.10 18.32
C GLY A 135 1.83 -8.37 18.08
N ARG A 136 1.79 -7.50 17.06
CA ARG A 136 0.59 -6.75 16.67
C ARG A 136 -0.06 -7.37 15.46
N ILE A 137 -1.38 -7.53 15.50
CA ILE A 137 -2.16 -8.07 14.38
C ILE A 137 -3.10 -6.98 13.87
N ARG A 138 -3.07 -6.74 12.58
CA ARG A 138 -4.01 -5.90 11.84
C ARG A 138 -4.83 -6.78 10.93
N LEU A 139 -6.12 -6.55 10.85
CA LEU A 139 -6.99 -7.23 9.88
C LEU A 139 -7.22 -6.31 8.69
N ASP A 140 -7.34 -6.88 7.50
CA ASP A 140 -7.66 -6.13 6.29
C ASP A 140 -8.71 -6.89 5.48
N ALA A 141 -9.93 -6.36 5.49
CA ALA A 141 -11.10 -6.97 4.86
C ALA A 141 -11.40 -6.40 3.46
N ASN A 142 -10.72 -5.34 3.01
CA ASN A 142 -10.92 -4.69 1.71
C ASN A 142 -12.41 -4.38 1.39
N GLY A 143 -13.20 -4.00 2.40
CA GLY A 143 -14.62 -3.65 2.25
C GLY A 143 -15.56 -4.84 2.05
N ALA A 144 -15.11 -6.06 2.31
CA ALA A 144 -15.83 -7.27 1.91
C ALA A 144 -17.06 -7.60 2.77
N TRP A 145 -17.15 -7.10 4.00
CA TRP A 145 -18.23 -7.45 4.92
C TRP A 145 -19.40 -6.48 4.85
N ALA A 146 -20.62 -7.01 5.08
CA ALA A 146 -21.74 -6.19 5.48
C ALA A 146 -21.56 -5.71 6.93
N LEU A 147 -22.28 -4.66 7.34
CA LEU A 147 -22.12 -4.02 8.66
C LEU A 147 -22.22 -5.01 9.84
N ASP A 148 -23.27 -5.82 9.89
CA ASP A 148 -23.49 -6.77 11.00
C ASP A 148 -22.52 -7.96 10.93
N GLU A 149 -22.09 -8.34 9.73
CA GLU A 149 -21.07 -9.36 9.51
C GLU A 149 -19.70 -8.86 10.00
N ALA A 150 -19.34 -7.62 9.71
CA ALA A 150 -18.12 -6.98 10.19
C ALA A 150 -18.07 -6.94 11.73
N GLU A 151 -19.16 -6.51 12.38
CA GLU A 151 -19.26 -6.53 13.84
C GLU A 151 -19.05 -7.94 14.41
N HIS A 152 -19.77 -8.94 13.83
CA HIS A 152 -19.63 -10.33 14.27
C HIS A 152 -18.21 -10.86 14.08
N ALA A 153 -17.58 -10.62 12.92
CA ALA A 153 -16.22 -11.06 12.63
C ALA A 153 -15.19 -10.44 13.59
N ILE A 154 -15.30 -9.13 13.85
CA ILE A 154 -14.37 -8.43 14.75
C ILE A 154 -14.52 -8.96 16.19
N ARG A 155 -15.75 -9.10 16.70
CA ARG A 155 -16.00 -9.64 18.03
C ARG A 155 -15.51 -11.09 18.19
N LEU A 156 -15.64 -11.91 17.14
CA LEU A 156 -15.13 -13.28 17.15
C LEU A 156 -13.60 -13.32 17.31
N MET A 157 -12.90 -12.32 16.74
CA MET A 157 -11.43 -12.27 16.70
C MET A 157 -10.83 -11.35 17.79
N GLU A 158 -11.63 -10.66 18.60
CA GLU A 158 -11.13 -9.70 19.62
C GLU A 158 -10.11 -10.32 20.57
N HIS A 159 -10.30 -11.59 20.96
CA HIS A 159 -9.37 -12.31 21.83
C HIS A 159 -7.98 -12.55 21.21
N CYS A 160 -7.83 -12.28 19.91
CA CYS A 160 -6.54 -12.33 19.22
C CYS A 160 -5.75 -11.01 19.36
N ASP A 161 -6.19 -10.06 20.19
CA ASP A 161 -5.51 -8.79 20.45
C ASP A 161 -5.21 -8.01 19.15
N ILE A 162 -6.28 -7.60 18.50
CA ILE A 162 -6.25 -6.91 17.19
C ILE A 162 -5.90 -5.44 17.40
N ASP A 163 -4.87 -4.94 16.70
CA ASP A 163 -4.40 -3.55 16.72
C ASP A 163 -5.45 -2.63 16.06
N TYR A 164 -5.91 -2.99 14.86
CA TYR A 164 -7.03 -2.33 14.16
C TYR A 164 -7.58 -3.21 13.03
N VAL A 165 -8.74 -2.83 12.48
CA VAL A 165 -9.33 -3.45 11.28
C VAL A 165 -9.38 -2.43 10.15
N GLU A 166 -8.74 -2.76 9.01
CA GLU A 166 -8.66 -1.94 7.80
C GLU A 166 -9.84 -2.25 6.87
N GLN A 167 -10.57 -1.20 6.50
CA GLN A 167 -11.71 -1.22 5.59
C GLN A 167 -12.63 -2.44 5.78
N PRO A 168 -13.27 -2.59 6.95
CA PRO A 168 -14.14 -3.75 7.21
C PRO A 168 -15.37 -3.77 6.30
N VAL A 169 -15.93 -2.61 6.00
CA VAL A 169 -17.13 -2.42 5.17
C VAL A 169 -16.87 -1.40 4.06
N GLU A 170 -17.66 -1.44 2.97
CA GLU A 170 -17.44 -0.59 1.80
C GLU A 170 -17.79 0.89 2.05
N SER A 171 -18.97 1.16 2.68
CA SER A 171 -19.46 2.53 2.82
C SER A 171 -18.91 3.25 4.04
N LEU A 172 -18.64 4.57 3.91
CA LEU A 172 -18.23 5.42 5.04
C LEU A 172 -19.33 5.52 6.11
N ALA A 173 -20.61 5.47 5.74
CA ALA A 173 -21.71 5.50 6.67
C ALA A 173 -21.71 4.25 7.58
N ASP A 174 -21.51 3.07 7.00
CA ASP A 174 -21.39 1.83 7.78
C ASP A 174 -20.11 1.80 8.59
N MET A 175 -18.99 2.34 8.07
CA MET A 175 -17.75 2.53 8.82
C MET A 175 -17.99 3.35 10.09
N ALA A 176 -18.70 4.48 10.00
CA ALA A 176 -19.01 5.34 11.14
C ALA A 176 -19.88 4.64 12.19
N VAL A 177 -20.90 3.89 11.75
CA VAL A 177 -21.73 3.07 12.65
C VAL A 177 -20.90 1.98 13.30
N LEU A 178 -20.12 1.24 12.52
CA LEU A 178 -19.27 0.16 13.03
C LEU A 178 -18.25 0.68 14.05
N ARG A 179 -17.60 1.80 13.75
CA ARG A 179 -16.65 2.44 14.67
C ARG A 179 -17.28 2.73 16.03
N THR A 180 -18.52 3.23 16.04
CA THR A 180 -19.26 3.49 17.28
C THR A 180 -19.53 2.18 18.05
N ARG A 181 -19.92 1.10 17.35
CA ARG A 181 -20.17 -0.21 17.95
C ARG A 181 -18.88 -0.87 18.49
N MET A 182 -17.73 -0.60 17.88
CA MET A 182 -16.42 -1.18 18.26
C MET A 182 -15.71 -0.39 19.37
N ALA A 183 -16.19 0.82 19.69
CA ALA A 183 -15.57 1.66 20.73
C ALA A 183 -15.46 0.98 22.10
N GLU A 184 -16.41 0.11 22.44
CA GLU A 184 -16.44 -0.62 23.72
C GLU A 184 -15.30 -1.64 23.86
N ILE A 185 -14.85 -2.23 22.74
CA ILE A 185 -13.81 -3.25 22.74
C ILE A 185 -12.42 -2.67 22.41
N GLY A 186 -12.35 -1.36 22.12
CA GLY A 186 -11.08 -0.65 21.91
C GLY A 186 -10.34 -1.00 20.62
N ILE A 187 -11.00 -1.65 19.64
CA ILE A 187 -10.42 -1.95 18.33
C ILE A 187 -10.70 -0.80 17.37
N GLY A 188 -9.65 -0.13 16.88
CA GLY A 188 -9.76 0.97 15.94
C GLY A 188 -10.11 0.51 14.51
N LEU A 189 -10.71 1.41 13.72
CA LEU A 189 -10.96 1.18 12.29
C LEU A 189 -10.04 2.05 11.45
N ALA A 190 -9.51 1.47 10.36
CA ALA A 190 -8.68 2.18 9.39
C ALA A 190 -9.38 2.28 8.04
N ALA A 191 -9.38 3.48 7.44
CA ALA A 191 -9.90 3.74 6.11
C ALA A 191 -8.78 3.61 5.06
N ASP A 192 -8.92 2.69 4.09
CA ASP A 192 -8.02 2.48 2.95
C ASP A 192 -8.73 2.79 1.63
N GLU A 193 -9.63 1.92 1.17
CA GLU A 193 -10.33 2.11 -0.10
C GLU A 193 -11.23 3.35 -0.12
N SER A 194 -11.60 3.84 1.05
CA SER A 194 -12.32 5.11 1.22
C SER A 194 -11.46 6.35 1.00
N ILE A 195 -10.14 6.21 0.80
CA ILE A 195 -9.20 7.32 0.54
C ILE A 195 -8.39 7.02 -0.72
N ARG A 196 -9.00 7.21 -1.87
CA ARG A 196 -8.35 7.07 -3.18
C ARG A 196 -7.78 8.39 -3.69
N ARG A 197 -8.36 9.51 -3.25
CA ARG A 197 -7.98 10.88 -3.63
C ARG A 197 -7.78 11.70 -2.36
N TRP A 198 -6.94 12.71 -2.44
CA TRP A 198 -6.69 13.61 -1.31
C TRP A 198 -7.97 14.28 -0.75
N ALA A 199 -8.98 14.51 -1.60
CA ALA A 199 -10.26 15.10 -1.19
C ALA A 199 -11.15 14.13 -0.38
N ASP A 200 -10.95 12.83 -0.51
CA ASP A 200 -11.81 11.81 0.14
C ASP A 200 -11.63 11.85 1.68
N LEU A 201 -10.47 12.32 2.16
CA LEU A 201 -10.22 12.47 3.60
C LEU A 201 -11.24 13.37 4.29
N ASP A 202 -11.76 14.39 3.58
CA ASP A 202 -12.79 15.29 4.14
C ASP A 202 -14.06 14.55 4.51
N ALA A 203 -14.48 13.61 3.68
CA ALA A 203 -15.66 12.78 3.95
C ALA A 203 -15.43 11.82 5.13
N VAL A 204 -14.24 11.23 5.23
CA VAL A 204 -13.86 10.36 6.37
C VAL A 204 -13.90 11.13 7.68
N ILE A 205 -13.33 12.34 7.70
CA ILE A 205 -13.32 13.21 8.88
C ILE A 205 -14.74 13.67 9.24
N ALA A 206 -15.51 14.16 8.26
CA ALA A 206 -16.84 14.71 8.49
C ALA A 206 -17.82 13.66 9.04
N GLN A 207 -17.69 12.40 8.63
CA GLN A 207 -18.53 11.29 9.13
C GLN A 207 -17.99 10.62 10.39
N GLY A 208 -16.75 10.95 10.82
CA GLY A 208 -16.11 10.26 11.93
C GLY A 208 -15.94 8.76 11.66
N ALA A 209 -15.62 8.38 10.42
CA ALA A 209 -15.71 7.01 9.95
C ALA A 209 -14.51 6.12 10.34
N ALA A 210 -13.40 6.70 10.79
CA ALA A 210 -12.17 5.95 11.08
C ALA A 210 -11.39 6.57 12.25
N ASP A 211 -10.47 5.80 12.82
CA ASP A 211 -9.46 6.22 13.80
C ASP A 211 -8.09 6.39 13.13
N ILE A 212 -7.89 5.67 12.03
CA ILE A 212 -6.66 5.56 11.27
C ILE A 212 -6.96 5.77 9.80
N VAL A 213 -6.03 6.38 9.07
CA VAL A 213 -6.11 6.49 7.61
C VAL A 213 -4.89 5.86 6.95
N VAL A 214 -5.13 5.10 5.89
CA VAL A 214 -4.08 4.46 5.09
C VAL A 214 -3.71 5.39 3.95
N ILE A 215 -2.43 5.77 3.88
CA ILE A 215 -1.89 6.72 2.92
C ILE A 215 -1.01 5.99 1.92
N LYS A 216 -1.32 6.14 0.63
CA LYS A 216 -0.53 5.62 -0.49
C LYS A 216 -0.09 6.78 -1.38
N VAL A 217 1.20 6.86 -1.68
CA VAL A 217 1.80 8.04 -2.34
C VAL A 217 1.26 8.22 -3.76
N GLN A 218 1.31 7.18 -4.58
CA GLN A 218 0.88 7.28 -5.99
C GLN A 218 -0.60 7.65 -6.15
N PRO A 219 -1.56 6.98 -5.49
CA PRO A 219 -2.98 7.33 -5.60
C PRO A 219 -3.30 8.77 -5.22
N LEU A 220 -2.60 9.31 -4.24
CA LEU A 220 -2.80 10.69 -3.79
C LEU A 220 -2.16 11.74 -4.71
N GLY A 221 -1.32 11.32 -5.66
CA GLY A 221 -0.69 12.21 -6.63
C GLY A 221 0.64 12.79 -6.19
N GLY A 222 1.41 12.03 -5.38
CA GLY A 222 2.80 12.30 -5.04
C GLY A 222 3.06 12.60 -3.56
N LEU A 223 4.35 12.70 -3.22
CA LEU A 223 4.84 12.89 -1.85
C LEU A 223 4.30 14.15 -1.19
N ARG A 224 4.20 15.26 -1.93
CA ARG A 224 3.71 16.53 -1.41
C ARG A 224 2.25 16.42 -0.98
N ARG A 225 1.39 15.89 -1.85
CA ARG A 225 -0.03 15.70 -1.53
C ARG A 225 -0.24 14.68 -0.42
N ALA A 226 0.52 13.60 -0.42
CA ALA A 226 0.49 12.62 0.67
C ALA A 226 0.88 13.25 2.01
N HIS A 227 1.94 14.06 2.05
CA HIS A 227 2.37 14.79 3.25
C HIS A 227 1.32 15.79 3.75
N ASP A 228 0.68 16.55 2.83
CA ASP A 228 -0.38 17.49 3.22
C ASP A 228 -1.64 16.76 3.70
N THR A 229 -1.96 15.60 3.12
CA THR A 229 -3.05 14.72 3.60
C THR A 229 -2.76 14.22 5.01
N ILE A 230 -1.52 13.84 5.32
CA ILE A 230 -1.09 13.43 6.68
C ILE A 230 -1.26 14.55 7.69
N LYS A 231 -0.81 15.77 7.36
CA LYS A 231 -1.00 16.94 8.25
C LYS A 231 -2.47 17.16 8.58
N LYS A 232 -3.32 17.05 7.57
CA LYS A 232 -4.77 17.21 7.72
C LYS A 232 -5.37 16.10 8.59
N ALA A 233 -4.96 14.85 8.38
CA ALA A 233 -5.38 13.70 9.19
C ALA A 233 -4.99 13.89 10.66
N HIS A 234 -3.73 14.24 10.94
CA HIS A 234 -3.25 14.50 12.29
C HIS A 234 -3.98 15.68 12.96
N ALA A 235 -4.26 16.76 12.22
CA ALA A 235 -5.03 17.90 12.74
C ALA A 235 -6.47 17.52 13.11
N ALA A 236 -7.03 16.47 12.50
CA ALA A 236 -8.31 15.88 12.81
C ALA A 236 -8.26 14.80 13.91
N GLY A 237 -7.08 14.53 14.49
CA GLY A 237 -6.88 13.51 15.53
C GLY A 237 -6.78 12.08 15.00
N LEU A 238 -6.65 11.88 13.69
CA LEU A 238 -6.50 10.56 13.08
C LEU A 238 -5.04 10.10 13.11
N GLN A 239 -4.82 8.80 13.32
CA GLN A 239 -3.52 8.18 13.10
C GLN A 239 -3.31 7.88 11.61
N VAL A 240 -2.06 7.66 11.22
CA VAL A 240 -1.69 7.43 9.82
C VAL A 240 -0.85 6.17 9.70
N VAL A 241 -1.14 5.36 8.67
CA VAL A 241 -0.32 4.24 8.20
C VAL A 241 0.07 4.49 6.75
N ILE A 242 1.38 4.50 6.47
CA ILE A 242 1.85 4.51 5.08
C ILE A 242 1.74 3.10 4.53
N SER A 243 1.20 2.96 3.33
CA SER A 243 1.03 1.67 2.66
C SER A 243 1.40 1.76 1.18
N SER A 244 1.34 0.63 0.52
CA SER A 244 1.67 0.46 -0.89
C SER A 244 0.47 -0.01 -1.70
N ALA A 245 0.55 0.19 -3.01
CA ALA A 245 -0.37 -0.36 -3.99
C ALA A 245 0.34 -1.41 -4.88
N LEU A 246 1.19 -2.23 -4.27
CA LEU A 246 1.94 -3.31 -4.95
C LEU A 246 2.97 -2.77 -5.96
N GLU A 247 3.63 -1.68 -5.60
CA GLU A 247 4.71 -1.08 -6.39
C GLU A 247 5.97 -1.95 -6.39
N THR A 248 6.85 -1.71 -7.37
CA THR A 248 8.23 -2.18 -7.38
C THR A 248 9.05 -1.43 -6.32
N SER A 249 10.32 -1.80 -6.15
CA SER A 249 11.22 -1.07 -5.24
C SER A 249 11.33 0.43 -5.56
N VAL A 250 11.01 0.85 -6.77
CA VAL A 250 11.00 2.27 -7.14
C VAL A 250 9.88 3.03 -6.41
N GLY A 251 8.63 2.59 -6.54
CA GLY A 251 7.51 3.22 -5.83
C GLY A 251 7.61 3.05 -4.31
N ILE A 252 8.07 1.88 -3.86
CA ILE A 252 8.31 1.62 -2.42
C ILE A 252 9.34 2.60 -1.82
N TYR A 253 10.38 3.00 -2.56
CA TYR A 253 11.37 3.97 -2.07
C TYR A 253 10.73 5.33 -1.74
N HIS A 254 9.83 5.83 -2.59
CA HIS A 254 9.13 7.10 -2.35
C HIS A 254 8.21 7.01 -1.13
N ALA A 255 7.49 5.90 -0.98
CA ALA A 255 6.67 5.66 0.22
C ALA A 255 7.53 5.50 1.49
N ALA A 256 8.71 4.86 1.39
CA ALA A 256 9.66 4.72 2.49
C ALA A 256 10.25 6.07 2.93
N THR A 257 10.44 7.02 2.01
CA THR A 257 10.83 8.40 2.32
C THR A 257 9.81 9.07 3.23
N LEU A 258 8.52 8.91 2.91
CA LEU A 258 7.43 9.46 3.72
C LEU A 258 7.34 8.78 5.11
N GLN A 259 7.48 7.46 5.17
CA GLN A 259 7.52 6.71 6.44
C GLN A 259 8.70 7.14 7.31
N GLY A 260 9.89 7.24 6.74
CA GLY A 260 11.08 7.70 7.45
C GLY A 260 10.94 9.10 8.03
N PHE A 261 10.30 10.00 7.28
CA PHE A 261 9.93 11.32 7.79
C PHE A 261 8.98 11.23 8.99
N LEU A 262 7.91 10.42 8.90
CA LEU A 262 6.99 10.24 10.01
C LEU A 262 7.66 9.66 11.26
N GLU A 263 8.51 8.66 11.12
CA GLU A 263 9.26 8.08 12.23
C GLU A 263 10.21 9.08 12.90
N SER A 264 10.78 10.02 12.12
CA SER A 264 11.63 11.08 12.65
C SER A 264 10.83 12.10 13.49
N GLN A 265 9.57 12.32 13.17
CA GLN A 265 8.68 13.23 13.91
C GLN A 265 8.00 12.54 15.10
N ASN A 266 7.71 11.24 14.99
CA ASN A 266 7.04 10.45 16.01
C ASN A 266 7.62 9.04 16.09
N PRO A 267 8.39 8.72 17.16
CA PRO A 267 8.95 7.37 17.35
C PRO A 267 7.85 6.29 17.50
N HIS A 268 6.62 6.68 17.81
CA HIS A 268 5.45 5.80 17.92
C HIS A 268 4.61 5.74 16.63
N ALA A 269 5.12 6.29 15.50
CA ALA A 269 4.48 6.12 14.21
C ALA A 269 4.20 4.64 13.94
N LEU A 270 3.06 4.34 13.33
CA LEU A 270 2.66 2.97 13.01
C LEU A 270 3.59 2.36 11.95
N ASP A 271 3.86 1.06 12.07
CA ASP A 271 4.65 0.32 11.09
C ASP A 271 3.98 0.35 9.72
N ALA A 272 4.74 0.62 8.65
CA ALA A 272 4.21 0.81 7.31
C ALA A 272 3.87 -0.51 6.59
N GLY A 273 2.87 -0.49 5.71
CA GLY A 273 2.52 -1.59 4.81
C GLY A 273 3.39 -1.62 3.54
N LEU A 274 4.71 -1.55 3.67
CA LEU A 274 5.66 -1.42 2.55
C LEU A 274 6.45 -2.71 2.26
N GLY A 275 6.04 -3.85 2.82
CA GLY A 275 6.70 -5.14 2.59
C GLY A 275 6.27 -5.88 1.31
N THR A 276 5.54 -5.25 0.41
CA THR A 276 4.85 -5.89 -0.72
C THR A 276 5.77 -6.31 -1.88
N VAL A 277 7.00 -5.81 -1.96
CA VAL A 277 8.00 -6.29 -2.94
C VAL A 277 8.25 -7.80 -2.82
N SER A 278 8.02 -8.38 -1.65
CA SER A 278 8.13 -9.83 -1.44
C SER A 278 7.11 -10.66 -2.24
N PHE A 279 6.03 -10.04 -2.71
CA PHE A 279 5.04 -10.69 -3.57
C PHE A 279 5.41 -10.65 -5.07
N LEU A 280 6.37 -9.83 -5.45
CA LEU A 280 6.90 -9.80 -6.81
C LEU A 280 7.92 -10.92 -6.99
N GLY A 281 7.81 -11.68 -8.08
CA GLY A 281 8.74 -12.76 -8.39
C GLY A 281 10.13 -12.25 -8.77
N ASP A 282 10.19 -11.02 -9.28
CA ASP A 282 11.42 -10.32 -9.67
C ASP A 282 11.27 -8.81 -9.38
N ASP A 283 12.31 -8.02 -9.63
CA ASP A 283 12.26 -6.56 -9.53
C ASP A 283 13.12 -5.93 -10.64
N ILE A 284 12.98 -4.63 -10.83
CA ILE A 284 13.64 -3.89 -11.91
C ILE A 284 14.87 -3.11 -11.44
N VAL A 285 15.31 -3.33 -10.21
CA VAL A 285 16.44 -2.64 -9.59
C VAL A 285 17.56 -3.60 -9.21
N GLU A 286 18.81 -3.09 -9.12
CA GLU A 286 19.99 -3.89 -8.73
C GLU A 286 19.86 -4.50 -7.34
N SER A 287 19.20 -3.79 -6.42
CA SER A 287 19.03 -4.20 -5.02
C SER A 287 17.56 -4.03 -4.60
N PRO A 288 16.72 -5.06 -4.73
CA PRO A 288 15.30 -5.00 -4.35
C PRO A 288 15.09 -4.66 -2.87
N LEU A 289 14.14 -3.77 -2.60
CA LEU A 289 13.76 -3.35 -1.25
C LEU A 289 12.84 -4.39 -0.60
N ARG A 290 13.43 -5.47 -0.10
CA ARG A 290 12.68 -6.57 0.55
C ARG A 290 12.72 -6.42 2.07
N ALA A 291 11.52 -6.50 2.67
CA ALA A 291 11.36 -6.45 4.12
C ALA A 291 11.80 -7.77 4.77
N HIS A 292 12.45 -7.68 5.94
CA HIS A 292 12.78 -8.81 6.78
C HIS A 292 12.77 -8.43 8.27
N GLY A 293 12.24 -9.28 9.13
CA GLY A 293 12.20 -9.03 10.57
C GLY A 293 11.47 -7.75 10.97
N GLY A 294 10.44 -7.34 10.22
CA GLY A 294 9.70 -6.10 10.47
C GLY A 294 10.44 -4.82 10.09
N LYS A 295 11.51 -4.92 9.31
CA LYS A 295 12.32 -3.79 8.83
C LYS A 295 12.47 -3.84 7.32
N LEU A 296 12.52 -2.66 6.73
CA LEU A 296 12.89 -2.45 5.33
C LEU A 296 14.17 -1.63 5.30
N SER A 297 15.26 -2.24 4.80
CA SER A 297 16.50 -1.51 4.49
C SER A 297 16.26 -0.63 3.27
N VAL A 298 16.46 0.68 3.41
CA VAL A 298 16.14 1.66 2.37
C VAL A 298 17.43 2.11 1.69
N THR A 299 17.51 1.83 0.39
CA THR A 299 18.59 2.31 -0.48
C THR A 299 17.98 2.95 -1.70
N LYS A 300 18.58 4.03 -2.21
CA LYS A 300 18.10 4.69 -3.42
C LYS A 300 18.14 3.71 -4.59
N PRO A 301 17.02 3.46 -5.29
CA PRO A 301 16.96 2.45 -6.34
C PRO A 301 17.85 2.84 -7.53
N ARG A 302 18.53 1.84 -8.09
CA ARG A 302 19.24 1.91 -9.37
C ARG A 302 18.66 0.87 -10.28
N LEU A 303 18.28 1.26 -11.50
CA LEU A 303 17.69 0.36 -12.47
C LEU A 303 18.68 -0.70 -12.93
N ASP A 304 18.23 -1.96 -12.93
CA ASP A 304 18.94 -3.07 -13.59
C ASP A 304 18.47 -3.15 -15.05
N GLN A 305 19.35 -2.76 -15.97
CA GLN A 305 19.06 -2.76 -17.42
C GLN A 305 18.77 -4.17 -17.96
N GLY A 306 19.39 -5.20 -17.34
CA GLY A 306 19.10 -6.60 -17.67
C GLY A 306 17.67 -6.99 -17.24
N ALA A 307 17.25 -6.56 -16.04
CA ALA A 307 15.90 -6.78 -15.55
C ALA A 307 14.85 -6.01 -16.38
N LEU A 308 15.09 -4.75 -16.72
CA LEU A 308 14.19 -3.98 -17.60
C LEU A 308 14.00 -4.67 -18.97
N THR A 309 15.05 -5.27 -19.51
CA THR A 309 14.96 -6.04 -20.75
C THR A 309 14.19 -7.35 -20.57
N ARG A 310 14.47 -8.09 -19.51
CA ARG A 310 13.87 -9.41 -19.21
C ARG A 310 12.39 -9.31 -18.88
N LEU A 311 12.02 -8.25 -18.13
CA LEU A 311 10.66 -8.02 -17.61
C LEU A 311 9.84 -7.09 -18.52
N ARG A 312 10.35 -6.76 -19.70
CA ARG A 312 9.62 -5.92 -20.66
C ARG A 312 8.26 -6.54 -20.98
N ALA A 313 7.22 -5.73 -20.93
CA ALA A 313 5.87 -6.14 -21.30
C ALA A 313 5.80 -6.56 -22.79
N SER A 314 4.79 -7.33 -23.16
CA SER A 314 4.54 -7.66 -24.56
C SER A 314 4.31 -6.39 -25.41
N LYS A 315 4.55 -6.47 -26.72
CA LYS A 315 4.36 -5.32 -27.62
C LYS A 315 2.96 -4.71 -27.52
N ASP A 316 1.94 -5.55 -27.43
CA ASP A 316 0.54 -5.10 -27.33
C ASP A 316 0.29 -4.38 -25.99
N ARG A 317 0.86 -4.90 -24.89
CA ARG A 317 0.76 -4.26 -23.59
C ARG A 317 1.55 -2.96 -23.52
N GLU A 318 2.75 -2.93 -24.12
CA GLU A 318 3.55 -1.70 -24.22
C GLU A 318 2.79 -0.61 -24.98
N GLN A 319 2.18 -0.95 -26.14
CA GLN A 319 1.37 0.00 -26.91
C GLN A 319 0.16 0.51 -26.12
N TRP A 320 -0.52 -0.39 -25.40
CA TRP A 320 -1.68 -0.04 -24.58
C TRP A 320 -1.29 0.94 -23.45
N TRP A 321 -0.19 0.65 -22.75
CA TRP A 321 0.29 1.49 -21.65
C TRP A 321 0.76 2.87 -22.14
N ARG A 322 1.45 2.94 -23.28
CA ARG A 322 1.87 4.21 -23.88
C ARG A 322 0.66 5.06 -24.29
N ALA A 323 -0.34 4.48 -24.94
CA ALA A 323 -1.58 5.17 -25.28
C ALA A 323 -2.35 5.64 -24.01
N ARG A 324 -2.34 4.84 -22.93
CA ARG A 324 -2.92 5.24 -21.64
C ARG A 324 -2.16 6.41 -21.01
N LEU A 325 -0.82 6.39 -21.08
CA LEU A 325 0.02 7.49 -20.62
C LEU A 325 -0.35 8.80 -21.30
N GLU A 326 -0.52 8.80 -22.63
CA GLU A 326 -0.93 9.99 -23.40
C GLU A 326 -2.30 10.51 -22.95
N ARG A 327 -3.29 9.63 -22.76
CA ARG A 327 -4.63 10.03 -22.30
C ARG A 327 -4.61 10.57 -20.87
N CYS A 328 -3.88 9.91 -19.96
CA CYS A 328 -3.75 10.36 -18.58
C CYS A 328 -2.99 11.69 -18.48
N PHE A 329 -1.97 11.88 -19.30
CA PHE A 329 -1.22 13.14 -19.37
C PHE A 329 -2.10 14.33 -19.81
N ALA A 330 -3.03 14.09 -20.73
CA ALA A 330 -3.98 15.13 -21.19
C ALA A 330 -5.00 15.54 -20.11
N LEU A 331 -5.08 14.82 -18.99
CA LEU A 331 -5.97 15.12 -17.86
C LEU A 331 -5.27 15.86 -16.71
N LEU A 332 -3.95 16.07 -16.78
CA LEU A 332 -3.15 16.81 -15.80
C LEU A 332 -3.20 18.31 -16.06
#